data_b4a2b31e6bcc35881f28f84c898e0d52
#
_entry.id   b4a2b31e6bcc35881f28f84c898e0d52
#
_cell.length_a   1.000
_cell.length_b   1.000
_cell.length_c   1.000
_cell.angle_alpha   90.00
_cell.angle_beta   90.00
_cell.angle_gamma   90.00
#
_symmetry.space_group_name_H-M   'P 1'
#
loop_
_entity.id
_entity.type
_entity.pdbx_description
1 polymer ?
#
loop_
_entity_poly.entity_id
_entity_poly.type
_entity_poly.pdbx_seq_one_letter_code
_entity_poly.pdbx_strand_id
1 'polypeptide(L)'
;MPQLRIDPALASDFDALTTDAGVREALAHVERDAEATLAEQKTLATIPAPTFAESERAAYLAARFAELGFADLRLDAAGNVIACRPGSGKGP
;
A
#
# COMPACT_ATOMS: atom_id res chain seq x y z
N MET A 1 -27.50 -18.91 13.41
CA MET A 1 -26.74 -17.73 12.94
C MET A 1 -27.60 -16.97 11.94
N PRO A 2 -27.80 -15.68 12.10
CA PRO A 2 -28.48 -14.90 11.08
C PRO A 2 -27.64 -14.92 9.81
N GLN A 3 -28.22 -15.30 8.70
CA GLN A 3 -27.58 -15.20 7.39
C GLN A 3 -27.44 -13.71 7.06
N LEU A 4 -26.21 -13.27 6.84
CA LEU A 4 -25.95 -11.93 6.30
C LEU A 4 -26.62 -11.87 4.92
N ARG A 5 -27.68 -11.07 4.81
CA ARG A 5 -28.27 -10.76 3.52
C ARG A 5 -27.47 -9.65 2.87
N ILE A 6 -26.73 -9.99 1.84
CA ILE A 6 -26.04 -8.99 1.01
C ILE A 6 -27.08 -8.37 0.09
N ASP A 7 -27.11 -7.05 0.03
CA ASP A 7 -27.93 -6.32 -0.93
C ASP A 7 -27.57 -6.78 -2.35
N PRO A 8 -28.57 -7.14 -3.19
CA PRO A 8 -28.30 -7.57 -4.58
C PRO A 8 -27.51 -6.54 -5.40
N ALA A 9 -27.69 -5.25 -5.15
CA ALA A 9 -26.91 -4.21 -5.80
C ALA A 9 -25.43 -4.29 -5.44
N LEU A 10 -25.11 -4.49 -4.16
CA LEU A 10 -23.74 -4.70 -3.71
C LEU A 10 -23.12 -5.97 -4.26
N ALA A 11 -23.88 -7.05 -4.35
CA ALA A 11 -23.41 -8.29 -4.96
C ALA A 11 -23.03 -8.09 -6.43
N SER A 12 -23.84 -7.34 -7.17
CA SER A 12 -23.56 -6.97 -8.57
C SER A 12 -22.29 -6.13 -8.70
N ASP A 13 -22.07 -5.16 -7.81
CA ASP A 13 -20.87 -4.31 -7.79
C ASP A 13 -19.61 -5.13 -7.50
N PHE A 14 -19.69 -6.08 -6.55
CA PHE A 14 -18.59 -7.01 -6.27
C PHE A 14 -18.27 -7.90 -7.47
N ASP A 15 -19.30 -8.43 -8.15
CA ASP A 15 -19.10 -9.23 -9.35
C ASP A 15 -18.42 -8.41 -10.46
N ALA A 16 -18.82 -7.16 -10.65
CA ALA A 16 -18.19 -6.26 -11.60
C ALA A 16 -16.72 -6.02 -11.28
N LEU A 17 -16.38 -5.77 -10.01
CA LEU A 17 -15.00 -5.59 -9.56
C LEU A 17 -14.16 -6.85 -9.75
N THR A 18 -14.66 -8.01 -9.36
CA THR A 18 -13.91 -9.28 -9.43
C THR A 18 -13.72 -9.80 -10.84
N THR A 19 -14.53 -9.34 -11.79
CA THR A 19 -14.41 -9.68 -13.21
C THR A 19 -13.68 -8.61 -14.02
N ASP A 20 -13.44 -7.44 -13.46
CA ASP A 20 -12.67 -6.38 -14.12
C ASP A 20 -11.22 -6.84 -14.37
N ALA A 21 -10.74 -6.65 -15.60
CA ALA A 21 -9.41 -7.11 -16.01
C ALA A 21 -8.29 -6.41 -15.25
N GLY A 22 -8.43 -5.11 -14.98
CA GLY A 22 -7.45 -4.33 -14.23
C GLY A 22 -7.35 -4.76 -12.78
N VAL A 23 -8.49 -5.02 -12.13
CA VAL A 23 -8.54 -5.52 -10.76
C VAL A 23 -7.93 -6.93 -10.66
N ARG A 24 -8.26 -7.81 -11.59
CA ARG A 24 -7.68 -9.15 -11.63
C ARG A 24 -6.17 -9.14 -11.83
N GLU A 25 -5.67 -8.29 -12.70
CA GLU A 25 -4.22 -8.14 -12.90
C GLU A 25 -3.54 -7.57 -11.65
N ALA A 26 -4.14 -6.61 -10.96
CA ALA A 26 -3.62 -6.07 -9.71
C ALA A 26 -3.52 -7.15 -8.62
N LEU A 27 -4.55 -7.98 -8.48
CA LEU A 27 -4.54 -9.11 -7.52
C LEU A 27 -3.47 -10.15 -7.87
N ALA A 28 -3.34 -10.48 -9.15
CA ALA A 28 -2.31 -11.39 -9.63
C ALA A 28 -0.90 -10.82 -9.39
N HIS A 29 -0.70 -9.51 -9.54
CA HIS A 29 0.56 -8.86 -9.21
C HIS A 29 0.90 -9.01 -7.73
N VAL A 30 -0.05 -8.75 -6.83
CA VAL A 30 0.14 -8.91 -5.38
C VAL A 30 0.57 -10.34 -5.04
N GLU A 31 -0.04 -11.35 -5.68
CA GLU A 31 0.32 -12.74 -5.47
C GLU A 31 1.76 -13.05 -5.95
N ARG A 32 2.13 -12.57 -7.14
CA ARG A 32 3.49 -12.74 -7.67
C ARG A 32 4.55 -12.03 -6.85
N ASP A 33 4.19 -10.92 -6.21
CA ASP A 33 5.11 -10.07 -5.42
C ASP A 33 5.24 -10.50 -3.95
N ALA A 34 4.55 -11.55 -3.53
CA ALA A 34 4.48 -11.96 -2.13
C ALA A 34 5.85 -12.25 -1.49
N GLU A 35 6.75 -12.90 -2.22
CA GLU A 35 8.11 -13.19 -1.71
C GLU A 35 8.94 -11.92 -1.56
N ALA A 36 8.87 -11.00 -2.53
CA ALA A 36 9.57 -9.73 -2.47
C ALA A 36 9.04 -8.86 -1.33
N THR A 37 7.73 -8.84 -1.13
CA THR A 37 7.07 -8.15 -0.01
C THR A 37 7.55 -8.70 1.34
N LEU A 38 7.61 -10.02 1.49
CA LEU A 38 8.10 -10.64 2.72
C LEU A 38 9.57 -10.33 2.98
N ALA A 39 10.40 -10.35 1.94
CA ALA A 39 11.80 -9.99 2.04
C ALA A 39 11.99 -8.54 2.48
N GLU A 40 11.20 -7.62 1.94
CA GLU A 40 11.23 -6.20 2.33
C GLU A 40 10.74 -5.99 3.77
N GLN A 41 9.71 -6.71 4.21
CA GLN A 41 9.28 -6.71 5.62
C GLN A 41 10.41 -7.12 6.57
N LYS A 42 11.15 -8.16 6.22
CA LYS A 42 12.33 -8.60 7.00
C LYS A 42 13.41 -7.54 7.03
N THR A 43 13.71 -6.92 5.90
CA THR A 43 14.69 -5.83 5.80
C THR A 43 14.28 -4.67 6.71
N LEU A 44 13.03 -4.21 6.63
CA LEU A 44 12.50 -3.14 7.50
C LEU A 44 12.58 -3.50 8.99
N ALA A 45 12.22 -4.73 9.34
CA ALA A 45 12.24 -5.18 10.72
C ALA A 45 13.65 -5.27 11.31
N THR A 46 14.67 -5.49 10.49
CA THR A 46 16.08 -5.57 10.95
C THR A 46 16.75 -4.21 11.07
N ILE A 47 16.19 -3.15 10.48
CA ILE A 47 16.71 -1.78 10.66
C ILE A 47 16.42 -1.33 12.10
N PRO A 48 17.42 -0.96 12.90
CA PRO A 48 17.19 -0.47 14.25
C PRO A 48 16.32 0.78 14.25
N ALA A 49 15.22 0.76 15.00
CA ALA A 49 14.32 1.89 15.12
C ALA A 49 13.69 1.91 16.51
N PRO A 50 14.51 2.09 17.57
CA PRO A 50 13.97 2.24 18.91
C PRO A 50 13.14 3.53 19.01
N THR A 51 12.25 3.59 19.97
CA THR A 51 11.37 4.75 20.19
C THR A 51 12.17 6.05 20.23
N PHE A 52 11.75 7.04 19.45
CA PHE A 52 12.42 8.34 19.24
C PHE A 52 13.79 8.27 18.53
N ALA A 53 14.12 7.13 17.91
CA ALA A 53 15.35 6.95 17.14
C ALA A 53 15.08 6.15 15.86
N GLU A 54 14.02 6.53 15.12
CA GLU A 54 13.54 5.82 13.93
C GLU A 54 14.13 6.37 12.61
N SER A 55 15.10 7.28 12.68
CA SER A 55 15.62 7.99 11.50
C SER A 55 16.21 7.08 10.42
N GLU A 56 16.85 5.99 10.82
CA GLU A 56 17.46 5.03 9.89
C GLU A 56 16.41 4.27 9.07
N ARG A 57 15.34 3.82 9.73
CA ARG A 57 14.20 3.19 9.07
C ARG A 57 13.45 4.18 8.18
N ALA A 58 13.27 5.41 8.63
CA ALA A 58 12.68 6.49 7.84
C ALA A 58 13.49 6.79 6.57
N ALA A 59 14.81 6.82 6.66
CA ALA A 59 15.68 7.00 5.49
C ALA A 59 15.53 5.86 4.47
N TYR A 60 15.43 4.62 4.93
CA TYR A 60 15.18 3.48 4.05
C TYR A 60 13.84 3.63 3.33
N LEU A 61 12.76 3.95 4.05
CA LEU A 61 11.44 4.14 3.45
C LEU A 61 11.41 5.29 2.45
N ALA A 62 12.08 6.41 2.77
CA ALA A 62 12.18 7.54 1.85
C ALA A 62 12.85 7.14 0.53
N ALA A 63 13.96 6.40 0.61
CA ALA A 63 14.66 5.89 -0.58
C ALA A 63 13.76 4.95 -1.40
N ARG A 64 13.01 4.06 -0.75
CA ARG A 64 12.07 3.15 -1.44
C ARG A 64 10.92 3.89 -2.10
N PHE A 65 10.35 4.90 -1.47
CA PHE A 65 9.31 5.72 -2.10
C PHE A 65 9.84 6.49 -3.31
N ALA A 66 11.08 7.00 -3.23
CA ALA A 66 11.72 7.64 -4.37
C ALA A 66 11.91 6.68 -5.55
N GLU A 67 12.40 5.46 -5.30
CA GLU A 67 12.54 4.40 -6.31
C GLU A 67 11.21 4.03 -6.98
N LEU A 68 10.12 4.04 -6.21
CA LEU A 68 8.76 3.75 -6.69
C LEU A 68 8.12 4.94 -7.42
N GLY A 69 8.81 6.09 -7.49
CA GLY A 69 8.35 7.26 -8.24
C GLY A 69 7.25 8.07 -7.54
N PHE A 70 7.10 7.97 -6.23
CA PHE A 70 6.16 8.80 -5.50
C PHE A 70 6.52 10.28 -5.54
N ALA A 71 5.50 11.14 -5.63
CA ALA A 71 5.65 12.59 -5.60
C ALA A 71 5.62 13.16 -4.17
N ASP A 72 6.04 14.41 -4.03
CA ASP A 72 5.97 15.17 -2.77
C ASP A 72 6.56 14.43 -1.57
N LEU A 73 7.66 13.73 -1.80
CA LEU A 73 8.37 12.97 -0.78
C LEU A 73 9.00 13.91 0.24
N ARG A 74 8.62 13.78 1.50
CA ARG A 74 9.15 14.60 2.60
C ARG A 74 9.13 13.85 3.93
N LEU A 75 9.93 14.35 4.86
CA LEU A 75 9.83 14.00 6.27
C LEU A 75 9.17 15.16 7.01
N ASP A 76 8.24 14.87 7.91
CA ASP A 76 7.68 15.89 8.81
C ASP A 76 8.56 16.11 10.04
N ALA A 77 8.16 17.04 10.90
CA ALA A 77 8.92 17.39 12.10
C ALA A 77 9.01 16.23 13.13
N ALA A 78 8.10 15.26 13.06
CA ALA A 78 8.12 14.07 13.91
C ALA A 78 8.96 12.93 13.31
N GLY A 79 9.47 13.08 12.09
CA GLY A 79 10.24 12.07 11.39
C GLY A 79 9.39 11.07 10.59
N ASN A 80 8.11 11.35 10.37
CA ASN A 80 7.27 10.54 9.51
C ASN A 80 7.64 10.77 8.04
N VAL A 81 7.72 9.69 7.27
CA VAL A 81 7.90 9.75 5.82
C VAL A 81 6.55 9.88 5.16
N ILE A 82 6.38 10.93 4.36
CA ILE A 82 5.14 11.22 3.65
C ILE A 82 5.45 11.27 2.15
N ALA A 83 4.65 10.56 1.38
CA ALA A 83 4.73 10.55 -0.07
C ALA A 83 3.32 10.62 -0.65
N CYS A 84 3.19 11.18 -1.83
CA CYS A 84 1.91 11.35 -2.51
C CYS A 84 1.89 10.56 -3.82
N ARG A 85 0.79 9.88 -4.05
CA ARG A 85 0.43 9.36 -5.37
C ARG A 85 -0.81 10.11 -5.84
N PRO A 86 -0.68 11.06 -6.78
CA PRO A 86 -1.82 11.83 -7.26
C PRO A 86 -2.88 10.93 -7.90
N GLY A 87 -4.14 11.20 -7.60
CA GLY A 87 -5.26 10.60 -8.30
C GLY A 87 -5.60 11.35 -9.59
N SER A 88 -6.67 10.94 -10.25
CA SER A 88 -7.16 11.61 -11.47
C SER A 88 -7.85 12.96 -11.21
N GLY A 89 -8.20 13.24 -9.95
CA GLY A 89 -9.00 14.41 -9.58
C GLY A 89 -10.48 14.31 -9.93
N LYS A 90 -10.96 13.13 -10.32
CA LYS A 90 -12.35 12.85 -10.73
C LYS A 90 -13.12 11.96 -9.76
N GLY A 91 -12.53 11.56 -8.69
CA GLY A 91 -13.15 10.75 -7.64
C GLY A 91 -13.84 11.60 -6.58
N PRO A 92 -14.56 10.94 -5.66
CA PRO A 92 -15.12 11.58 -4.49
C PRO A 92 -14.03 12.15 -3.58
#